data_5fe5946c7d2cb73401d0562e5fd589f4
#
_entry.id   5fe5946c7d2cb73401d0562e5fd589f4
#
_cell.length_a   1.000
_cell.length_b   1.000
_cell.length_c   1.000
_cell.angle_alpha   90.00
_cell.angle_beta   90.00
_cell.angle_gamma   90.00
#
_symmetry.space_group_name_H-M   'P 1'
#
loop_
_entity.id
_entity.type
_entity.pdbx_description
1 polymer ?
#
loop_
_entity_poly.entity_id
_entity_poly.type
_entity_poly.pdbx_seq_one_letter_code
_entity_poly.pdbx_strand_id
1 'polypeptide(L)'
;MNVKEAIRERRSIRDFKSDKVKKEDLDLILEAARLAPSGTNLQPWRFVVVESDEMREKLRGCTLDFVGDAPVTIVCCVDYKALEEMNDRLKELQEVGALKGTALEKIDPSKYKGRKMSEEDIKRYLHLNLSIAIENMALQATELGLGSCWLMMFNEKKLSQILNLDDNLEAVALLPIGYGSDNPAPRPRLSLDRIVIDRV
;
A
#
# COMPACT_ATOMS: atom_id res chain seq x y z
N MET A 1 13.19 11.37 -11.57
CA MET A 1 12.39 12.45 -10.93
C MET A 1 12.80 12.53 -9.46
N ASN A 2 12.79 13.70 -8.79
CA ASN A 2 13.01 13.76 -7.35
C ASN A 2 11.68 13.64 -6.58
N VAL A 3 11.75 13.41 -5.26
CA VAL A 3 10.56 13.18 -4.41
C VAL A 3 9.56 14.35 -4.50
N LYS A 4 10.03 15.60 -4.51
CA LYS A 4 9.17 16.78 -4.60
C LYS A 4 8.41 16.83 -5.94
N GLU A 5 9.03 16.40 -7.00
CA GLU A 5 8.42 16.31 -8.33
C GLU A 5 7.39 15.19 -8.36
N ALA A 6 7.73 13.99 -7.89
CA ALA A 6 6.80 12.86 -7.83
C ALA A 6 5.51 13.21 -7.04
N ILE A 7 5.65 13.86 -5.87
CA ILE A 7 4.50 14.32 -5.08
C ILE A 7 3.64 15.33 -5.85
N ARG A 8 4.25 16.22 -6.61
CA ARG A 8 3.54 17.26 -7.39
C ARG A 8 2.88 16.72 -8.65
N GLU A 9 3.54 15.78 -9.31
CA GLU A 9 3.09 15.23 -10.60
C GLU A 9 2.10 14.07 -10.46
N ARG A 10 2.10 13.36 -9.32
CA ARG A 10 1.17 12.25 -9.08
C ARG A 10 -0.29 12.69 -9.26
N ARG A 11 -1.01 11.94 -10.10
CA ARG A 11 -2.45 12.12 -10.37
C ARG A 11 -3.19 10.80 -10.15
N SER A 12 -4.49 10.90 -9.89
CA SER A 12 -5.38 9.73 -9.93
C SER A 12 -5.82 9.51 -11.36
N ILE A 13 -5.11 8.64 -12.07
CA ILE A 13 -5.39 8.26 -13.45
C ILE A 13 -6.47 7.18 -13.47
N ARG A 14 -7.46 7.33 -14.33
CA ARG A 14 -8.62 6.42 -14.48
C ARG A 14 -8.88 6.01 -15.92
N ASP A 15 -8.10 6.52 -16.83
CA ASP A 15 -8.11 6.17 -18.24
C ASP A 15 -6.70 5.69 -18.61
N PHE A 16 -6.57 4.43 -18.99
CA PHE A 16 -5.30 3.76 -19.21
C PHE A 16 -5.19 3.30 -20.67
N LYS A 17 -3.99 3.42 -21.22
CA LYS A 17 -3.62 2.78 -22.48
C LYS A 17 -3.52 1.27 -22.26
N SER A 18 -3.67 0.52 -23.37
CA SER A 18 -3.53 -0.94 -23.34
C SER A 18 -2.08 -1.42 -23.27
N ASP A 19 -1.10 -0.51 -23.29
CA ASP A 19 0.32 -0.82 -23.22
C ASP A 19 0.65 -1.55 -21.91
N LYS A 20 1.36 -2.66 -22.00
CA LYS A 20 1.77 -3.45 -20.83
C LYS A 20 2.80 -2.68 -20.01
N VAL A 21 2.64 -2.73 -18.70
CA VAL A 21 3.68 -2.29 -17.77
C VAL A 21 4.88 -3.25 -17.86
N LYS A 22 6.08 -2.71 -17.94
CA LYS A 22 7.30 -3.53 -17.96
C LYS A 22 7.48 -4.21 -16.61
N LYS A 23 7.96 -5.45 -16.65
CA LYS A 23 8.20 -6.22 -15.43
C LYS A 23 9.18 -5.49 -14.49
N GLU A 24 10.24 -4.90 -15.04
CA GLU A 24 11.24 -4.16 -14.28
C GLU A 24 10.63 -2.94 -13.55
N ASP A 25 9.71 -2.23 -14.20
CA ASP A 25 9.00 -1.10 -13.61
C ASP A 25 8.06 -1.57 -12.48
N LEU A 26 7.35 -2.69 -12.68
CA LEU A 26 6.50 -3.29 -11.66
C LEU A 26 7.31 -3.77 -10.46
N ASP A 27 8.46 -4.40 -10.69
CA ASP A 27 9.37 -4.85 -9.63
C ASP A 27 9.89 -3.65 -8.80
N LEU A 28 10.19 -2.50 -9.42
CA LEU A 28 10.56 -1.27 -8.71
C LEU A 28 9.41 -0.71 -7.86
N ILE A 29 8.18 -0.77 -8.37
CA ILE A 29 6.99 -0.32 -7.64
C ILE A 29 6.76 -1.21 -6.40
N LEU A 30 6.87 -2.52 -6.54
CA LEU A 30 6.73 -3.45 -5.42
C LEU A 30 7.88 -3.31 -4.40
N GLU A 31 9.10 -3.02 -4.88
CA GLU A 31 10.24 -2.73 -4.01
C GLU A 31 10.04 -1.44 -3.20
N ALA A 32 9.43 -0.41 -3.78
CA ALA A 32 9.07 0.80 -3.06
C ALA A 32 8.11 0.53 -1.89
N ALA A 33 7.15 -0.40 -2.09
CA ALA A 33 6.28 -0.87 -1.02
C ALA A 33 7.06 -1.66 0.05
N ARG A 34 7.95 -2.56 -0.36
CA ARG A 34 8.77 -3.37 0.55
C ARG A 34 9.64 -2.51 1.47
N LEU A 35 10.13 -1.38 0.95
CA LEU A 35 10.97 -0.42 1.69
C LEU A 35 10.18 0.56 2.57
N ALA A 36 8.85 0.50 2.57
CA ALA A 36 8.04 1.35 3.40
C ALA A 36 8.31 1.11 4.91
N PRO A 37 8.31 2.16 5.74
CA PRO A 37 8.40 1.97 7.18
C PRO A 37 7.09 1.42 7.74
N SER A 38 7.19 0.67 8.83
CA SER A 38 6.03 0.22 9.61
C SER A 38 6.34 0.21 11.10
N GLY A 39 5.31 0.30 11.95
CA GLY A 39 5.51 0.21 13.40
C GLY A 39 6.17 -1.12 13.77
N THR A 40 7.25 -1.05 14.55
CA THR A 40 8.06 -2.21 14.95
C THR A 40 8.55 -3.07 13.76
N ASN A 41 8.67 -2.44 12.58
CA ASN A 41 9.04 -3.11 11.33
C ASN A 41 8.14 -4.31 10.99
N LEU A 42 6.85 -4.22 11.33
CA LEU A 42 5.89 -5.33 11.23
C LEU A 42 5.64 -5.80 9.79
N GLN A 43 5.66 -4.87 8.83
CA GLN A 43 5.47 -5.13 7.40
C GLN A 43 4.22 -5.98 7.10
N PRO A 44 3.02 -5.52 7.53
CA PRO A 44 1.80 -6.34 7.51
C PRO A 44 1.14 -6.42 6.13
N TRP A 45 1.74 -5.86 5.10
CA TRP A 45 1.20 -5.82 3.75
C TRP A 45 1.45 -7.12 2.98
N ARG A 46 0.45 -7.52 2.19
CA ARG A 46 0.55 -8.56 1.17
C ARG A 46 -0.09 -8.01 -0.09
N PHE A 47 0.47 -8.37 -1.24
CA PHE A 47 0.01 -7.86 -2.51
C PHE A 47 -0.36 -9.00 -3.45
N VAL A 48 -1.51 -8.88 -4.13
CA VAL A 48 -1.84 -9.72 -5.27
C VAL A 48 -1.74 -8.85 -6.52
N VAL A 49 -0.89 -9.25 -7.45
CA VAL A 49 -0.67 -8.55 -8.73
C VAL A 49 -1.56 -9.19 -9.78
N VAL A 50 -2.51 -8.43 -10.30
CA VAL A 50 -3.44 -8.86 -11.33
C VAL A 50 -3.02 -8.28 -12.67
N GLU A 51 -2.57 -9.15 -13.59
CA GLU A 51 -2.09 -8.80 -14.94
C GLU A 51 -2.85 -9.53 -16.05
N SER A 52 -3.40 -10.73 -15.76
CA SER A 52 -4.09 -11.51 -16.78
C SER A 52 -5.43 -10.90 -17.18
N ASP A 53 -5.75 -10.91 -18.46
CA ASP A 53 -7.01 -10.39 -19.01
C ASP A 53 -8.23 -11.06 -18.35
N GLU A 54 -8.16 -12.37 -18.10
CA GLU A 54 -9.23 -13.12 -17.43
C GLU A 54 -9.50 -12.57 -16.02
N MET A 55 -8.45 -12.33 -15.24
CA MET A 55 -8.62 -11.86 -13.87
C MET A 55 -9.04 -10.38 -13.84
N ARG A 56 -8.52 -9.55 -14.74
CA ARG A 56 -8.94 -8.16 -14.89
C ARG A 56 -10.43 -8.06 -15.23
N GLU A 57 -10.94 -8.93 -16.11
CA GLU A 57 -12.37 -8.99 -16.41
C GLU A 57 -13.21 -9.39 -15.20
N LYS A 58 -12.74 -10.35 -14.39
CA LYS A 58 -13.40 -10.71 -13.12
C LYS A 58 -13.44 -9.55 -12.13
N LEU A 59 -12.40 -8.69 -12.10
CA LEU A 59 -12.37 -7.49 -11.25
C LEU A 59 -13.46 -6.49 -11.59
N ARG A 60 -13.85 -6.31 -12.86
CA ARG A 60 -14.95 -5.41 -13.27
C ARG A 60 -16.24 -5.69 -12.50
N GLY A 61 -16.51 -6.96 -12.21
CA GLY A 61 -17.68 -7.34 -11.43
C GLY A 61 -17.60 -7.03 -9.93
N CYS A 62 -16.46 -6.54 -9.43
CA CYS A 62 -16.23 -6.24 -8.01
C CYS A 62 -16.07 -4.75 -7.71
N THR A 63 -15.71 -3.94 -8.71
CA THR A 63 -15.30 -2.54 -8.54
C THR A 63 -15.67 -1.70 -9.76
N LEU A 64 -15.09 -0.52 -9.89
CA LEU A 64 -15.28 0.37 -11.02
C LEU A 64 -14.57 -0.15 -12.28
N ASP A 65 -15.20 0.03 -13.45
CA ASP A 65 -14.76 -0.57 -14.73
C ASP A 65 -13.31 -0.24 -15.09
N PHE A 66 -12.86 0.99 -14.86
CA PHE A 66 -11.49 1.42 -15.19
C PHE A 66 -10.40 0.61 -14.48
N VAL A 67 -10.73 -0.08 -13.37
CA VAL A 67 -9.78 -0.97 -12.68
C VAL A 67 -9.46 -2.20 -13.52
N GLY A 68 -10.47 -2.71 -14.24
CA GLY A 68 -10.28 -3.80 -15.21
C GLY A 68 -9.63 -3.34 -16.53
N ASP A 69 -9.68 -2.01 -16.83
CA ASP A 69 -9.01 -1.43 -18.00
C ASP A 69 -7.50 -1.27 -17.80
N ALA A 70 -7.08 -1.04 -16.55
CA ALA A 70 -5.67 -0.91 -16.22
C ALA A 70 -4.90 -2.20 -16.58
N PRO A 71 -3.71 -2.11 -17.23
CA PRO A 71 -2.91 -3.27 -17.58
C PRO A 71 -2.45 -4.09 -16.37
N VAL A 72 -2.31 -3.45 -15.21
CA VAL A 72 -1.98 -4.07 -13.92
C VAL A 72 -2.85 -3.47 -12.84
N THR A 73 -3.36 -4.32 -11.94
CA THR A 73 -3.97 -3.86 -10.68
C THR A 73 -3.31 -4.58 -9.51
N ILE A 74 -2.74 -3.82 -8.58
CA ILE A 74 -2.22 -4.36 -7.32
C ILE A 74 -3.35 -4.33 -6.29
N VAL A 75 -3.75 -5.51 -5.81
CA VAL A 75 -4.67 -5.65 -4.68
C VAL A 75 -3.87 -5.59 -3.40
N CYS A 76 -4.12 -4.58 -2.59
CA CYS A 76 -3.35 -4.27 -1.40
C CYS A 76 -4.08 -4.84 -0.18
N CYS A 77 -3.47 -5.84 0.46
CA CYS A 77 -4.04 -6.55 1.59
C CYS A 77 -3.22 -6.31 2.87
N VAL A 78 -3.88 -6.39 4.01
CA VAL A 78 -3.24 -6.57 5.31
C VAL A 78 -3.30 -8.04 5.72
N ASP A 79 -2.25 -8.49 6.39
CA ASP A 79 -2.13 -9.81 6.98
C ASP A 79 -2.22 -9.71 8.50
N TYR A 80 -3.31 -10.19 9.07
CA TYR A 80 -3.52 -10.18 10.52
C TYR A 80 -2.55 -11.09 11.28
N LYS A 81 -2.01 -12.13 10.64
CA LYS A 81 -0.98 -13.01 11.22
C LYS A 81 0.37 -12.30 11.41
N ALA A 82 0.62 -11.21 10.69
CA ALA A 82 1.85 -10.44 10.89
C ALA A 82 2.05 -9.99 12.36
N LEU A 83 0.96 -9.80 13.12
CA LEU A 83 1.05 -9.45 14.54
C LEU A 83 1.68 -10.57 15.39
N GLU A 84 1.57 -11.81 14.99
CA GLU A 84 2.17 -12.97 15.65
C GLU A 84 3.70 -12.92 15.52
N GLU A 85 4.23 -12.29 14.47
CA GLU A 85 5.65 -12.13 14.18
C GLU A 85 6.29 -10.94 14.90
N MET A 86 5.54 -10.15 15.69
CA MET A 86 6.04 -8.91 16.31
C MET A 86 7.30 -9.13 17.16
N ASN A 87 7.39 -10.26 17.87
CA ASN A 87 8.54 -10.58 18.69
C ASN A 87 9.77 -10.89 17.85
N ASP A 88 9.61 -11.57 16.72
CA ASP A 88 10.69 -11.87 15.79
C ASP A 88 11.18 -10.58 15.11
N ARG A 89 10.26 -9.69 14.71
CA ARG A 89 10.61 -8.35 14.17
C ARG A 89 11.39 -7.52 15.20
N LEU A 90 10.99 -7.57 16.48
CA LEU A 90 11.70 -6.86 17.54
C LEU A 90 13.12 -7.40 17.70
N LYS A 91 13.30 -8.73 17.69
CA LYS A 91 14.60 -9.38 17.75
C LYS A 91 15.51 -8.99 16.59
N GLU A 92 15.00 -9.03 15.35
CA GLU A 92 15.73 -8.59 14.16
C GLU A 92 16.22 -7.13 14.30
N LEU A 93 15.35 -6.22 14.76
CA LEU A 93 15.69 -4.82 14.96
C LEU A 93 16.78 -4.64 16.03
N GLN A 94 16.79 -5.47 17.10
CA GLN A 94 17.84 -5.46 18.10
C GLN A 94 19.17 -5.97 17.53
N GLU A 95 19.15 -7.07 16.78
CA GLU A 95 20.35 -7.69 16.17
C GLU A 95 21.07 -6.73 15.21
N VAL A 96 20.33 -5.93 14.44
CA VAL A 96 20.92 -4.91 13.55
C VAL A 96 21.22 -3.58 14.26
N GLY A 97 20.94 -3.47 15.55
CA GLY A 97 21.18 -2.26 16.34
C GLY A 97 20.23 -1.09 16.05
N ALA A 98 19.13 -1.33 15.34
CA ALA A 98 18.16 -0.28 14.97
C ALA A 98 17.43 0.32 16.18
N LEU A 99 17.42 -0.38 17.32
CA LEU A 99 16.76 0.06 18.56
C LEU A 99 17.71 0.69 19.57
N LYS A 100 18.98 0.89 19.22
CA LYS A 100 20.00 1.46 20.12
C LYS A 100 19.54 2.83 20.65
N GLY A 101 19.63 3.00 21.97
CA GLY A 101 19.20 4.23 22.68
C GLY A 101 17.70 4.35 22.89
N THR A 102 16.90 3.36 22.50
CA THR A 102 15.44 3.32 22.75
C THR A 102 15.11 2.43 23.96
N ALA A 103 13.88 2.59 24.50
CA ALA A 103 13.39 1.70 25.54
C ALA A 103 13.29 0.23 25.12
N LEU A 104 13.25 -0.06 23.81
CA LEU A 104 13.14 -1.41 23.27
C LEU A 104 14.51 -2.11 23.11
N GLU A 105 15.61 -1.38 23.24
CA GLU A 105 16.98 -1.94 23.07
C GLU A 105 17.25 -3.15 23.97
N LYS A 106 16.76 -3.11 25.21
CA LYS A 106 17.07 -4.11 26.26
C LYS A 106 15.88 -4.97 26.65
N ILE A 107 14.75 -4.82 25.97
CA ILE A 107 13.58 -5.66 26.24
C ILE A 107 13.84 -7.08 25.72
N ASP A 108 13.54 -8.09 26.53
CA ASP A 108 13.51 -9.47 26.08
C ASP A 108 12.36 -9.65 25.07
N PRO A 109 12.66 -9.92 23.77
CA PRO A 109 11.63 -10.04 22.76
C PRO A 109 10.55 -11.08 23.09
N SER A 110 10.94 -12.19 23.75
CA SER A 110 9.99 -13.24 24.13
C SER A 110 8.96 -12.81 25.17
N LYS A 111 9.23 -11.73 25.89
CA LYS A 111 8.35 -11.13 26.92
C LYS A 111 7.64 -9.88 26.46
N TYR A 112 7.94 -9.40 25.23
CA TYR A 112 7.31 -8.21 24.71
C TYR A 112 5.87 -8.49 24.31
N LYS A 113 4.94 -7.86 24.99
CA LYS A 113 3.49 -8.04 24.73
C LYS A 113 2.90 -6.94 23.86
N GLY A 114 3.72 -5.95 23.48
CA GLY A 114 3.21 -4.78 22.77
C GLY A 114 2.20 -3.98 23.59
N ARG A 115 1.51 -3.06 22.92
CA ARG A 115 0.37 -2.35 23.48
C ARG A 115 -0.86 -3.26 23.38
N LYS A 116 -1.67 -3.35 24.45
CA LYS A 116 -2.99 -3.99 24.35
C LYS A 116 -3.88 -3.15 23.42
N MET A 117 -4.35 -3.76 22.36
CA MET A 117 -5.20 -3.15 21.32
C MET A 117 -6.53 -3.88 21.24
N SER A 118 -7.61 -3.14 20.99
CA SER A 118 -8.88 -3.72 20.56
C SER A 118 -8.78 -4.20 19.10
N GLU A 119 -9.72 -5.01 18.64
CA GLU A 119 -9.79 -5.43 17.23
C GLU A 119 -9.85 -4.23 16.29
N GLU A 120 -10.59 -3.19 16.63
CA GLU A 120 -10.67 -1.96 15.86
C GLU A 120 -9.33 -1.20 15.82
N ASP A 121 -8.60 -1.13 16.94
CA ASP A 121 -7.27 -0.52 16.99
C ASP A 121 -6.28 -1.33 16.14
N ILE A 122 -6.34 -2.65 16.16
CA ILE A 122 -5.52 -3.53 15.32
C ILE A 122 -5.80 -3.24 13.85
N LYS A 123 -7.05 -3.27 13.43
CA LYS A 123 -7.46 -2.99 12.05
C LYS A 123 -6.93 -1.62 11.61
N ARG A 124 -7.18 -0.58 12.40
CA ARG A 124 -6.70 0.79 12.13
C ARG A 124 -5.17 0.85 12.01
N TYR A 125 -4.46 0.16 12.89
CA TYR A 125 -3.00 0.11 12.89
C TYR A 125 -2.45 -0.58 11.63
N LEU A 126 -3.00 -1.74 11.24
CA LEU A 126 -2.58 -2.46 10.05
C LEU A 126 -2.86 -1.65 8.77
N HIS A 127 -4.06 -1.04 8.67
CA HIS A 127 -4.43 -0.20 7.53
C HIS A 127 -3.53 1.03 7.39
N LEU A 128 -3.16 1.69 8.51
CA LEU A 128 -2.25 2.83 8.50
C LEU A 128 -0.87 2.43 7.93
N ASN A 129 -0.33 1.30 8.38
CA ASN A 129 0.96 0.80 7.89
C ASN A 129 0.90 0.45 6.39
N LEU A 130 -0.15 -0.26 5.94
CA LEU A 130 -0.35 -0.56 4.52
C LEU A 130 -0.44 0.71 3.68
N SER A 131 -1.13 1.75 4.18
CA SER A 131 -1.29 3.03 3.47
C SER A 131 0.04 3.69 3.11
N ILE A 132 1.04 3.57 3.97
CA ILE A 132 2.39 4.09 3.71
C ILE A 132 3.02 3.35 2.51
N ALA A 133 2.89 2.03 2.48
CA ALA A 133 3.42 1.21 1.39
C ALA A 133 2.72 1.52 0.05
N ILE A 134 1.39 1.73 0.07
CA ILE A 134 0.63 2.08 -1.15
C ILE A 134 1.07 3.45 -1.69
N GLU A 135 1.27 4.45 -0.83
CA GLU A 135 1.73 5.78 -1.31
C GLU A 135 3.13 5.71 -1.90
N ASN A 136 4.05 4.91 -1.32
CA ASN A 136 5.36 4.68 -1.92
C ASN A 136 5.23 4.09 -3.33
N MET A 137 4.34 3.11 -3.54
CA MET A 137 4.07 2.54 -4.87
C MET A 137 3.55 3.60 -5.84
N ALA A 138 2.61 4.44 -5.41
CA ALA A 138 2.01 5.47 -6.24
C ALA A 138 3.03 6.54 -6.67
N LEU A 139 3.94 6.90 -5.78
CA LEU A 139 5.03 7.84 -6.08
C LEU A 139 6.07 7.21 -7.01
N GLN A 140 6.44 5.95 -6.80
CA GLN A 140 7.35 5.22 -7.68
C GLN A 140 6.76 5.04 -9.07
N ALA A 141 5.47 4.70 -9.19
CA ALA A 141 4.78 4.63 -10.48
C ALA A 141 4.85 5.98 -11.22
N THR A 142 4.64 7.09 -10.51
CA THR A 142 4.75 8.44 -11.09
C THR A 142 6.16 8.74 -11.57
N GLU A 143 7.18 8.36 -10.81
CA GLU A 143 8.59 8.54 -11.18
C GLU A 143 8.94 7.79 -12.48
N LEU A 144 8.35 6.63 -12.69
CA LEU A 144 8.50 5.78 -13.87
C LEU A 144 7.63 6.26 -15.07
N GLY A 145 6.87 7.35 -14.91
CA GLY A 145 5.97 7.87 -15.96
C GLY A 145 4.67 7.08 -16.08
N LEU A 146 4.34 6.26 -15.08
CA LEU A 146 3.09 5.52 -14.99
C LEU A 146 2.04 6.30 -14.20
N GLY A 147 0.77 6.12 -14.56
CA GLY A 147 -0.39 6.57 -13.80
C GLY A 147 -0.83 5.51 -12.79
N SER A 148 -1.43 6.00 -11.70
CA SER A 148 -2.06 5.12 -10.71
C SER A 148 -3.32 5.76 -10.13
N CYS A 149 -4.19 4.96 -9.52
CA CYS A 149 -5.33 5.47 -8.78
C CYS A 149 -5.57 4.62 -7.53
N TRP A 150 -5.41 5.21 -6.35
CA TRP A 150 -5.80 4.54 -5.10
C TRP A 150 -7.33 4.49 -4.98
N LEU A 151 -7.88 3.28 -4.85
CA LEU A 151 -9.31 3.03 -4.81
C LEU A 151 -9.69 2.12 -3.64
N MET A 152 -10.77 2.49 -2.92
CA MET A 152 -11.36 1.68 -1.84
C MET A 152 -12.82 1.28 -2.14
N MET A 153 -13.33 1.59 -3.34
CA MET A 153 -14.70 1.27 -3.76
C MET A 153 -14.74 -0.07 -4.47
N PHE A 154 -14.88 -1.16 -3.71
CA PHE A 154 -15.02 -2.52 -4.24
C PHE A 154 -15.85 -3.39 -3.28
N ASN A 155 -16.39 -4.49 -3.80
CA ASN A 155 -17.04 -5.53 -3.00
C ASN A 155 -15.97 -6.47 -2.44
N GLU A 156 -15.60 -6.27 -1.18
CA GLU A 156 -14.54 -7.03 -0.49
C GLU A 156 -14.78 -8.54 -0.52
N LYS A 157 -16.00 -8.98 -0.17
CA LYS A 157 -16.36 -10.41 -0.14
C LYS A 157 -16.21 -11.06 -1.51
N LYS A 158 -16.69 -10.39 -2.57
CA LYS A 158 -16.59 -10.90 -3.93
C LYS A 158 -15.14 -10.92 -4.41
N LEU A 159 -14.36 -9.89 -4.08
CA LEU A 159 -12.94 -9.79 -4.42
C LEU A 159 -12.15 -10.93 -3.75
N SER A 160 -12.35 -11.15 -2.44
CA SER A 160 -11.70 -12.24 -1.71
C SER A 160 -12.00 -13.61 -2.30
N GLN A 161 -13.25 -13.85 -2.70
CA GLN A 161 -13.66 -15.10 -3.36
C GLN A 161 -12.98 -15.29 -4.73
N ILE A 162 -12.93 -14.24 -5.56
CA ILE A 162 -12.33 -14.29 -6.91
C ILE A 162 -10.83 -14.55 -6.82
N LEU A 163 -10.15 -13.94 -5.85
CA LEU A 163 -8.71 -14.08 -5.64
C LEU A 163 -8.33 -15.25 -4.73
N ASN A 164 -9.32 -15.93 -4.17
CA ASN A 164 -9.13 -17.01 -3.20
C ASN A 164 -8.18 -16.60 -2.06
N LEU A 165 -8.44 -15.43 -1.47
CA LEU A 165 -7.64 -14.91 -0.37
C LEU A 165 -7.84 -15.75 0.89
N ASP A 166 -6.74 -15.99 1.61
CA ASP A 166 -6.77 -16.65 2.92
C ASP A 166 -7.56 -15.83 3.94
N ASP A 167 -8.17 -16.47 4.94
CA ASP A 167 -9.01 -15.83 5.95
C ASP A 167 -8.29 -14.77 6.81
N ASN A 168 -6.96 -14.83 6.88
CA ASN A 168 -6.14 -13.84 7.59
C ASN A 168 -5.80 -12.60 6.74
N LEU A 169 -6.19 -12.56 5.47
CA LEU A 169 -5.95 -11.45 4.57
C LEU A 169 -7.22 -10.63 4.36
N GLU A 170 -7.13 -9.32 4.55
CA GLU A 170 -8.17 -8.37 4.22
C GLU A 170 -7.70 -7.48 3.08
N ALA A 171 -8.43 -7.46 1.97
CA ALA A 171 -8.20 -6.50 0.90
C ALA A 171 -8.66 -5.10 1.36
N VAL A 172 -7.76 -4.13 1.38
CA VAL A 172 -8.02 -2.76 1.87
C VAL A 172 -8.13 -1.76 0.74
N ALA A 173 -7.34 -1.92 -0.31
CA ALA A 173 -7.33 -1.00 -1.45
C ALA A 173 -6.94 -1.72 -2.74
N LEU A 174 -7.36 -1.13 -3.86
CA LEU A 174 -6.90 -1.46 -5.20
C LEU A 174 -6.02 -0.32 -5.72
N LEU A 175 -4.93 -0.66 -6.38
CA LEU A 175 -4.04 0.28 -7.04
C LEU A 175 -3.85 -0.14 -8.50
N PRO A 176 -4.78 0.25 -9.41
CA PRO A 176 -4.57 0.11 -10.85
C PRO A 176 -3.40 0.99 -11.29
N ILE A 177 -2.57 0.45 -12.18
CA ILE A 177 -1.33 1.04 -12.67
C ILE A 177 -1.24 0.81 -14.18
N GLY A 178 -0.80 1.84 -14.90
CA GLY A 178 -0.58 1.78 -16.34
C GLY A 178 -0.18 3.11 -16.91
N TYR A 179 0.04 3.17 -18.22
CA TYR A 179 0.25 4.44 -18.92
C TYR A 179 -1.09 5.17 -19.04
N GLY A 180 -1.17 6.42 -18.53
CA GLY A 180 -2.37 7.24 -18.64
C GLY A 180 -2.66 7.62 -20.09
N SER A 181 -3.94 7.58 -20.50
CA SER A 181 -4.42 8.14 -21.77
C SER A 181 -4.59 9.64 -21.68
N ASP A 182 -4.78 10.17 -20.46
CA ASP A 182 -4.94 11.58 -20.16
C ASP A 182 -3.94 12.03 -19.08
N ASN A 183 -3.86 13.35 -18.91
CA ASN A 183 -3.11 14.00 -17.82
C ASN A 183 -4.02 15.01 -17.12
N PRO A 184 -4.84 14.57 -16.18
CA PRO A 184 -5.80 15.43 -15.52
C PRO A 184 -5.12 16.55 -14.73
N ALA A 185 -5.76 17.72 -14.71
CA ALA A 185 -5.28 18.86 -13.95
C ALA A 185 -5.12 18.53 -12.45
N PRO A 186 -4.16 19.19 -11.77
CA PRO A 186 -4.01 19.04 -10.33
C PRO A 186 -5.31 19.39 -9.60
N ARG A 187 -5.72 18.54 -8.68
CA ARG A 187 -6.89 18.83 -7.84
C ARG A 187 -6.55 19.94 -6.83
N PRO A 188 -7.49 20.85 -6.51
CA PRO A 188 -7.30 21.84 -5.46
C PRO A 188 -6.89 21.19 -4.13
N ARG A 189 -6.06 21.89 -3.38
CA ARG A 189 -5.65 21.52 -2.02
C ARG A 189 -6.05 22.64 -1.05
N LEU A 190 -6.32 22.26 0.17
CA LEU A 190 -6.46 23.23 1.26
C LEU A 190 -5.13 23.96 1.45
N SER A 191 -5.22 25.22 1.88
CA SER A 191 -4.03 26.00 2.27
C SER A 191 -3.37 25.42 3.52
N LEU A 192 -2.09 25.71 3.73
CA LEU A 192 -1.33 25.16 4.86
C LEU A 192 -1.90 25.60 6.23
N ASP A 193 -2.41 26.83 6.33
CA ASP A 193 -3.05 27.37 7.54
C ASP A 193 -4.34 26.66 7.91
N ARG A 194 -5.02 25.99 6.96
CA ARG A 194 -6.17 25.13 7.23
C ARG A 194 -5.79 23.71 7.61
N ILE A 195 -4.57 23.29 7.33
CA ILE A 195 -4.06 21.93 7.60
C ILE A 195 -3.24 21.92 8.89
N VAL A 196 -2.44 22.96 9.11
CA VAL A 196 -1.63 23.14 10.32
C VAL A 196 -2.46 23.93 11.33
N ILE A 197 -2.94 23.24 12.36
CA ILE A 197 -3.84 23.82 13.37
C ILE A 197 -3.06 24.76 14.28
N ASP A 198 -1.83 24.39 14.64
CA ASP A 198 -1.00 25.18 15.56
C ASP A 198 0.50 24.91 15.32
N ARG A 199 1.34 25.84 15.78
CA ARG A 199 2.81 25.73 15.82
C ARG A 199 3.27 26.16 17.21
N VAL A 200 3.32 25.23 18.14
CA VAL A 200 3.74 25.43 19.52
C VAL A 200 5.24 25.25 19.70
#